data_46b15fb96d49a6027648eae96cf0d329
#
_entry.id   46b15fb96d49a6027648eae96cf0d329
#
_cell.length_a   1.000
_cell.length_b   1.000
_cell.length_c   1.000
_cell.angle_alpha   90.00
_cell.angle_beta   90.00
_cell.angle_gamma   90.00
#
_symmetry.space_group_name_H-M   'P 1'
#
loop_
_entity.id
_entity.type
_entity.pdbx_description
1 polymer ?
#
loop_
_entity_poly.entity_id
_entity_poly.type
_entity_poly.pdbx_seq_one_letter_code
_entity_poly.pdbx_strand_id
1 'polypeptide(L)'
;LAKEFANGDTFKVDVKRVDKSFSLDTYQLQRELGGAILKAVDHLKVDVKRPTHNIKVEVRKKGVYIYTKVINGAGGLPTGTGGKTLLQLSGGIDSPVAGMEMMKRGVKIEAIHFHSPPFTSEKAKDKVVELTRILSERVGPIKLHIIPFTELQKQINKSVHPRYTMTSTRRMMLRVTDIILERIGANAIVNGENLGQVASQTLKSMY
;
A
#
# COMPACT_ATOMS: atom_id res chain seq x y z
N LEU A 1 -1.24 0.74 33.18
CA LEU A 1 0.13 1.25 33.04
C LEU A 1 1.06 0.68 34.15
N ALA A 2 0.69 0.73 35.44
CA ALA A 2 1.57 0.26 36.52
C ALA A 2 1.97 -1.25 36.42
N LYS A 3 1.18 -2.07 35.77
CA LYS A 3 1.45 -3.52 35.56
C LYS A 3 2.41 -3.81 34.39
N GLU A 4 2.81 -2.82 33.63
CA GLU A 4 3.65 -2.96 32.44
C GLU A 4 5.12 -2.59 32.67
N PHE A 5 5.46 -2.07 33.85
CA PHE A 5 6.82 -1.65 34.16
C PHE A 5 7.56 -2.71 34.98
N ALA A 6 8.71 -3.12 34.47
CA ALA A 6 9.60 -4.05 35.17
C ALA A 6 10.57 -3.34 36.11
N ASN A 7 11.15 -4.11 37.07
CA ASN A 7 12.19 -3.58 37.92
C ASN A 7 13.43 -3.17 37.08
N GLY A 8 13.87 -1.92 37.26
CA GLY A 8 14.99 -1.35 36.52
C GLY A 8 14.59 -0.56 35.25
N ASP A 9 13.31 -0.53 34.93
CA ASP A 9 12.82 0.31 33.86
C ASP A 9 12.99 1.78 34.16
N THR A 10 13.20 2.56 33.12
CA THR A 10 13.30 4.02 33.18
C THR A 10 12.23 4.65 32.30
N PHE A 11 11.83 5.85 32.62
CA PHE A 11 10.83 6.55 31.82
C PHE A 11 11.16 8.02 31.60
N LYS A 12 10.49 8.57 30.58
CA LYS A 12 10.45 9.99 30.26
C LYS A 12 9.01 10.37 29.93
N VAL A 13 8.60 11.57 30.27
CA VAL A 13 7.33 12.17 29.85
C VAL A 13 7.59 13.21 28.77
N ASP A 14 7.07 12.98 27.57
CA ASP A 14 7.10 13.93 26.45
C ASP A 14 5.72 14.57 26.29
N VAL A 15 5.62 15.87 26.51
CA VAL A 15 4.35 16.62 26.39
C VAL A 15 4.32 17.46 25.14
N LYS A 16 3.25 17.32 24.35
CA LYS A 16 2.94 18.15 23.19
C LYS A 16 1.65 18.92 23.45
N ARG A 17 1.75 20.23 23.62
CA ARG A 17 0.59 21.11 23.75
C ARG A 17 0.16 21.61 22.36
N VAL A 18 -0.94 21.04 21.86
CA VAL A 18 -1.63 21.55 20.66
C VAL A 18 -2.57 22.68 21.08
N ASP A 19 -3.26 22.50 22.21
CA ASP A 19 -4.06 23.56 22.81
C ASP A 19 -3.20 24.48 23.70
N LYS A 20 -2.99 25.70 23.24
CA LYS A 20 -2.21 26.73 23.95
C LYS A 20 -2.98 27.38 25.09
N SER A 21 -4.29 27.24 25.17
CA SER A 21 -5.15 27.78 26.23
C SER A 21 -5.15 26.94 27.51
N PHE A 22 -4.57 25.74 27.49
CA PHE A 22 -4.45 24.89 28.67
C PHE A 22 -3.61 25.58 29.77
N SER A 23 -4.06 25.55 30.99
CA SER A 23 -3.50 26.34 32.11
C SER A 23 -2.03 26.05 32.46
N LEU A 24 -1.60 24.80 32.31
CA LEU A 24 -0.22 24.40 32.57
C LEU A 24 0.62 24.46 31.31
N ASP A 25 1.86 24.92 31.41
CA ASP A 25 2.81 24.87 30.32
C ASP A 25 3.41 23.44 30.12
N THR A 26 4.21 23.27 29.08
CA THR A 26 4.80 21.99 28.75
C THR A 26 5.70 21.43 29.85
N TYR A 27 6.51 22.29 30.45
CA TYR A 27 7.44 21.92 31.52
C TYR A 27 6.71 21.59 32.82
N GLN A 28 5.72 22.38 33.20
CA GLN A 28 4.86 22.12 34.36
C GLN A 28 4.14 20.77 34.21
N LEU A 29 3.56 20.50 33.05
CA LEU A 29 2.92 19.19 32.77
C LEU A 29 3.90 18.02 32.88
N GLN A 30 5.11 18.15 32.30
CA GLN A 30 6.13 17.11 32.43
C GLN A 30 6.50 16.83 33.89
N ARG A 31 6.66 17.88 34.67
CA ARG A 31 7.03 17.78 36.08
C ARG A 31 5.92 17.18 36.96
N GLU A 32 4.69 17.65 36.78
CA GLU A 32 3.52 17.12 37.50
C GLU A 32 3.25 15.65 37.18
N LEU A 33 3.22 15.30 35.91
CA LEU A 33 2.98 13.93 35.48
C LEU A 33 4.13 13.00 35.82
N GLY A 34 5.38 13.44 35.67
CA GLY A 34 6.56 12.68 36.10
C GLY A 34 6.57 12.40 37.57
N GLY A 35 6.25 13.42 38.40
CA GLY A 35 6.13 13.28 39.85
C GLY A 35 5.00 12.35 40.28
N ALA A 36 3.84 12.41 39.59
CA ALA A 36 2.73 11.50 39.85
C ALA A 36 3.09 10.03 39.53
N ILE A 37 3.81 9.79 38.43
CA ILE A 37 4.26 8.45 38.03
C ILE A 37 5.26 7.89 39.06
N LEU A 38 6.25 8.68 39.53
CA LEU A 38 7.22 8.27 40.52
C LEU A 38 6.56 7.93 41.88
N LYS A 39 5.50 8.65 42.23
CA LYS A 39 4.73 8.35 43.47
C LYS A 39 3.89 7.07 43.35
N ALA A 40 3.46 6.74 42.11
CA ALA A 40 2.60 5.59 41.88
C ALA A 40 3.37 4.27 41.64
N VAL A 41 4.65 4.35 41.26
CA VAL A 41 5.48 3.19 40.91
C VAL A 41 6.90 3.40 41.48
N ASP A 42 7.15 2.89 42.69
CA ASP A 42 8.36 3.16 43.47
C ASP A 42 9.67 2.70 42.84
N HIS A 43 9.63 1.70 41.97
CA HIS A 43 10.84 1.14 41.36
C HIS A 43 11.26 1.83 40.05
N LEU A 44 10.45 2.75 39.52
CA LEU A 44 10.78 3.49 38.28
C LEU A 44 11.78 4.63 38.55
N LYS A 45 12.63 4.87 37.56
CA LYS A 45 13.57 6.00 37.55
C LYS A 45 13.37 6.85 36.29
N VAL A 46 13.66 8.13 36.39
CA VAL A 46 13.62 9.04 35.25
C VAL A 46 14.93 8.97 34.50
N ASP A 47 14.84 8.74 33.17
CA ASP A 47 15.96 8.91 32.23
C ASP A 47 15.48 9.69 31.00
N VAL A 48 15.95 10.93 30.90
CA VAL A 48 15.55 11.84 29.82
C VAL A 48 16.27 11.52 28.50
N LYS A 49 17.46 10.90 28.58
CA LYS A 49 18.31 10.64 27.40
C LYS A 49 18.01 9.31 26.72
N ARG A 50 17.89 8.24 27.51
CA ARG A 50 17.69 6.86 27.02
C ARG A 50 16.64 6.11 27.85
N PRO A 51 15.36 6.59 27.86
CA PRO A 51 14.33 5.93 28.64
C PRO A 51 13.96 4.59 28.02
N THR A 52 13.65 3.59 28.87
CA THR A 52 13.02 2.33 28.42
C THR A 52 11.61 2.61 27.92
N HIS A 53 10.89 3.53 28.58
CA HIS A 53 9.53 3.92 28.19
C HIS A 53 9.43 5.42 27.97
N ASN A 54 8.94 5.82 26.80
CA ASN A 54 8.61 7.20 26.51
C ASN A 54 7.10 7.40 26.61
N ILE A 55 6.64 8.04 27.69
CA ILE A 55 5.23 8.36 27.91
C ILE A 55 4.90 9.67 27.21
N LYS A 56 4.16 9.58 26.12
CA LYS A 56 3.74 10.73 25.33
C LYS A 56 2.38 11.24 25.80
N VAL A 57 2.28 12.55 25.95
CA VAL A 57 1.06 13.23 26.36
C VAL A 57 0.76 14.35 25.39
N GLU A 58 -0.40 14.27 24.73
CA GLU A 58 -0.89 15.34 23.84
C GLU A 58 -2.09 16.04 24.47
N VAL A 59 -1.96 17.35 24.68
CA VAL A 59 -3.05 18.21 25.14
C VAL A 59 -3.71 18.88 23.93
N ARG A 60 -4.96 18.51 23.66
CA ARG A 60 -5.80 19.04 22.58
C ARG A 60 -7.09 19.64 23.15
N LYS A 61 -7.79 20.48 22.36
CA LYS A 61 -9.08 21.09 22.76
C LYS A 61 -10.14 20.06 23.20
N LYS A 62 -10.13 18.86 22.61
CA LYS A 62 -11.12 17.81 22.88
C LYS A 62 -10.73 16.85 24.01
N GLY A 63 -9.51 16.97 24.56
CA GLY A 63 -9.04 16.09 25.63
C GLY A 63 -7.53 15.93 25.68
N VAL A 64 -7.08 15.17 26.68
CA VAL A 64 -5.68 14.81 26.89
C VAL A 64 -5.50 13.34 26.50
N TYR A 65 -4.54 13.08 25.64
CA TYR A 65 -4.23 11.74 25.14
C TYR A 65 -2.89 11.30 25.69
N ILE A 66 -2.84 10.12 26.33
CA ILE A 66 -1.63 9.53 26.93
C ILE A 66 -1.36 8.20 26.24
N TYR A 67 -0.15 7.99 25.75
CA TYR A 67 0.26 6.75 25.07
C TYR A 67 1.76 6.49 25.23
N THR A 68 2.14 5.22 25.22
CA THR A 68 3.54 4.76 25.33
C THR A 68 4.07 4.17 24.04
N LYS A 69 3.17 3.76 23.13
CA LYS A 69 3.52 3.09 21.89
C LYS A 69 2.90 3.82 20.69
N VAL A 70 3.70 3.99 19.65
CA VAL A 70 3.26 4.46 18.33
C VAL A 70 3.40 3.31 17.36
N ILE A 71 2.28 2.90 16.77
CA ILE A 71 2.26 1.88 15.73
C ILE A 71 2.14 2.61 14.39
N ASN A 72 3.15 2.45 13.56
CA ASN A 72 3.11 2.99 12.21
C ASN A 72 2.12 2.18 11.36
N GLY A 73 1.16 2.86 10.77
CA GLY A 73 0.28 2.26 9.77
C GLY A 73 0.97 2.09 8.41
N ALA A 74 0.25 1.55 7.44
CA ALA A 74 0.75 1.35 6.08
C ALA A 74 1.12 2.67 5.36
N GLY A 75 0.66 3.80 5.86
CA GLY A 75 0.80 5.11 5.22
C GLY A 75 -0.07 5.23 3.96
N GLY A 76 0.06 6.37 3.27
CA GLY A 76 -0.70 6.63 2.06
C GLY A 76 -2.08 7.24 2.31
N LEU A 77 -2.92 7.23 1.27
CA LEU A 77 -4.29 7.74 1.31
C LEU A 77 -5.30 6.58 1.47
N PRO A 78 -6.48 6.83 2.04
CA PRO A 78 -7.52 5.82 2.13
C PRO A 78 -7.95 5.31 0.74
N THR A 79 -8.14 4.00 0.62
CA THR A 79 -8.53 3.35 -0.65
C THR A 79 -9.82 3.93 -1.20
N GLY A 80 -9.84 4.26 -2.49
CA GLY A 80 -10.96 4.84 -3.21
C GLY A 80 -10.98 6.37 -3.28
N THR A 81 -10.15 7.07 -2.48
CA THR A 81 -10.08 8.53 -2.53
C THR A 81 -9.38 9.05 -3.80
N GLY A 82 -8.51 8.25 -4.41
CA GLY A 82 -7.78 8.56 -5.65
C GLY A 82 -8.46 8.05 -6.93
N GLY A 83 -9.74 7.64 -6.85
CA GLY A 83 -10.44 7.05 -7.99
C GLY A 83 -10.22 5.55 -8.12
N LYS A 84 -10.48 5.00 -9.31
CA LYS A 84 -10.42 3.55 -9.62
C LYS A 84 -9.59 3.30 -10.86
N THR A 85 -8.77 2.25 -10.84
CA THR A 85 -7.97 1.81 -11.99
C THR A 85 -8.10 0.32 -12.27
N LEU A 86 -7.76 -0.08 -13.49
CA LEU A 86 -7.64 -1.46 -13.91
C LEU A 86 -6.16 -1.80 -14.10
N LEU A 87 -5.64 -2.66 -13.22
CA LEU A 87 -4.24 -3.10 -13.20
C LEU A 87 -4.05 -4.31 -14.13
N GLN A 88 -3.23 -4.19 -15.16
CA GLN A 88 -2.76 -5.35 -15.92
C GLN A 88 -1.76 -6.14 -15.09
N LEU A 89 -2.23 -7.21 -14.46
CA LEU A 89 -1.44 -8.01 -13.54
C LEU A 89 -0.83 -9.23 -14.24
N SER A 90 0.48 -9.27 -14.28
CA SER A 90 1.27 -10.38 -14.79
C SER A 90 1.88 -11.20 -13.64
N GLY A 91 2.47 -12.35 -13.95
CA GLY A 91 3.24 -13.13 -12.98
C GLY A 91 4.64 -12.58 -12.68
N GLY A 92 5.01 -11.40 -13.22
CA GLY A 92 6.26 -10.69 -12.94
C GLY A 92 6.19 -9.87 -11.64
N ILE A 93 7.32 -9.25 -11.28
CA ILE A 93 7.44 -8.46 -10.05
C ILE A 93 6.97 -7.01 -10.23
N ASP A 94 7.03 -6.45 -11.44
CA ASP A 94 6.79 -5.02 -11.69
C ASP A 94 5.31 -4.65 -11.56
N SER A 95 4.41 -5.48 -12.13
CA SER A 95 2.97 -5.17 -12.12
C SER A 95 2.35 -5.14 -10.71
N PRO A 96 2.65 -6.06 -9.77
CA PRO A 96 2.14 -5.93 -8.41
C PRO A 96 2.73 -4.73 -7.67
N VAL A 97 3.98 -4.35 -7.95
CA VAL A 97 4.60 -3.14 -7.38
C VAL A 97 3.92 -1.89 -7.90
N ALA A 98 3.65 -1.79 -9.21
CA ALA A 98 2.89 -0.69 -9.79
C ALA A 98 1.50 -0.57 -9.14
N GLY A 99 0.80 -1.69 -8.94
CA GLY A 99 -0.45 -1.75 -8.21
C GLY A 99 -0.32 -1.23 -6.78
N MET A 100 0.70 -1.65 -6.05
CA MET A 100 0.96 -1.21 -4.68
C MET A 100 1.18 0.30 -4.59
N GLU A 101 1.94 0.88 -5.51
CA GLU A 101 2.18 2.33 -5.54
C GLU A 101 0.91 3.13 -5.82
N MET A 102 0.03 2.63 -6.69
CA MET A 102 -1.28 3.24 -6.92
C MET A 102 -2.18 3.14 -5.67
N MET A 103 -2.19 1.99 -4.98
CA MET A 103 -2.95 1.80 -3.74
C MET A 103 -2.50 2.75 -2.64
N LYS A 104 -1.19 3.02 -2.49
CA LYS A 104 -0.66 4.03 -1.55
C LYS A 104 -1.20 5.45 -1.85
N ARG A 105 -1.54 5.74 -3.08
CA ARG A 105 -2.17 7.00 -3.51
C ARG A 105 -3.68 7.02 -3.33
N GLY A 106 -4.25 6.02 -2.66
CA GLY A 106 -5.68 5.91 -2.40
C GLY A 106 -6.49 5.42 -3.60
N VAL A 107 -5.85 4.89 -4.63
CA VAL A 107 -6.55 4.38 -5.81
C VAL A 107 -7.13 3.00 -5.51
N LYS A 108 -8.42 2.80 -5.81
CA LYS A 108 -9.04 1.48 -5.80
C LYS A 108 -8.64 0.71 -7.04
N ILE A 109 -8.23 -0.56 -6.89
CA ILE A 109 -7.77 -1.39 -7.99
C ILE A 109 -8.75 -2.54 -8.24
N GLU A 110 -9.05 -2.80 -9.51
CA GLU A 110 -9.41 -4.11 -10.03
C GLU A 110 -8.26 -4.60 -10.90
N ALA A 111 -8.04 -5.91 -10.97
CA ALA A 111 -6.96 -6.50 -11.76
C ALA A 111 -7.48 -7.25 -12.99
N ILE A 112 -6.72 -7.25 -14.08
CA ILE A 112 -6.98 -8.01 -15.30
C ILE A 112 -5.77 -8.86 -15.65
N HIS A 113 -6.00 -10.13 -15.98
CA HIS A 113 -4.98 -11.08 -16.41
C HIS A 113 -5.41 -11.78 -17.71
N PHE A 114 -4.49 -11.88 -18.66
CA PHE A 114 -4.71 -12.57 -19.93
C PHE A 114 -4.17 -13.99 -19.84
N HIS A 115 -5.07 -14.96 -19.87
CA HIS A 115 -4.76 -16.39 -19.81
C HIS A 115 -4.86 -17.03 -21.17
N SER A 116 -3.79 -17.66 -21.65
CA SER A 116 -3.63 -18.13 -23.01
C SER A 116 -3.01 -19.54 -23.08
N PRO A 117 -3.67 -20.58 -22.56
CA PRO A 117 -3.16 -21.93 -22.70
C PRO A 117 -3.15 -22.38 -24.16
N PRO A 118 -2.16 -23.18 -24.66
CA PRO A 118 -0.99 -23.69 -23.93
C PRO A 118 0.18 -22.69 -23.85
N PHE A 119 0.06 -21.48 -24.39
CA PHE A 119 1.14 -20.47 -24.38
C PHE A 119 1.47 -19.96 -22.98
N THR A 120 0.50 -19.95 -22.07
CA THR A 120 0.70 -19.70 -20.63
C THR A 120 0.26 -20.92 -19.83
N SER A 121 1.00 -21.27 -18.79
CA SER A 121 0.68 -22.41 -17.93
C SER A 121 -0.39 -22.08 -16.91
N GLU A 122 -1.10 -23.10 -16.39
CA GLU A 122 -1.99 -22.94 -15.23
C GLU A 122 -1.25 -22.39 -14.00
N LYS A 123 0.01 -22.81 -13.78
CA LYS A 123 0.86 -22.27 -12.71
C LYS A 123 1.07 -20.75 -12.82
N ALA A 124 1.11 -20.20 -14.03
CA ALA A 124 1.21 -18.75 -14.23
C ALA A 124 -0.07 -18.04 -13.80
N LYS A 125 -1.24 -18.63 -14.07
CA LYS A 125 -2.54 -18.13 -13.59
C LYS A 125 -2.62 -18.20 -12.06
N ASP A 126 -2.27 -19.35 -11.47
CA ASP A 126 -2.28 -19.52 -10.02
C ASP A 126 -1.39 -18.51 -9.30
N LYS A 127 -0.21 -18.21 -9.87
CA LYS A 127 0.67 -17.17 -9.37
C LYS A 127 0.01 -15.78 -9.38
N VAL A 128 -0.74 -15.45 -10.42
CA VAL A 128 -1.46 -14.17 -10.51
C VAL A 128 -2.59 -14.10 -9.49
N VAL A 129 -3.31 -15.19 -9.27
CA VAL A 129 -4.32 -15.29 -8.21
C VAL A 129 -3.68 -15.04 -6.85
N GLU A 130 -2.54 -15.68 -6.56
CA GLU A 130 -1.82 -15.49 -5.30
C GLU A 130 -1.29 -14.05 -5.13
N LEU A 131 -0.74 -13.45 -6.18
CA LEU A 131 -0.33 -12.03 -6.14
C LEU A 131 -1.53 -11.10 -5.86
N THR A 132 -2.69 -11.38 -6.46
CA THR A 132 -3.93 -10.63 -6.18
C THR A 132 -4.36 -10.78 -4.73
N ARG A 133 -4.25 -12.00 -4.17
CA ARG A 133 -4.53 -12.27 -2.74
C ARG A 133 -3.62 -11.46 -1.82
N ILE A 134 -2.31 -11.46 -2.08
CA ILE A 134 -1.33 -10.69 -1.30
C ILE A 134 -1.63 -9.18 -1.36
N LEU A 135 -1.95 -8.65 -2.54
CA LEU A 135 -2.32 -7.25 -2.68
C LEU A 135 -3.61 -6.92 -1.90
N SER A 136 -4.59 -7.85 -1.89
CA SER A 136 -5.87 -7.65 -1.20
C SER A 136 -5.74 -7.58 0.32
N GLU A 137 -4.71 -8.15 0.92
CA GLU A 137 -4.44 -8.06 2.36
C GLU A 137 -4.18 -6.61 2.83
N ARG A 138 -3.76 -5.74 1.92
CA ARG A 138 -3.45 -4.33 2.21
C ARG A 138 -4.63 -3.39 2.09
N VAL A 139 -5.56 -3.67 1.17
CA VAL A 139 -6.59 -2.71 0.74
C VAL A 139 -7.99 -3.28 0.77
N GLY A 140 -8.15 -4.53 1.14
CA GLY A 140 -9.42 -5.26 1.05
C GLY A 140 -9.60 -5.96 -0.30
N PRO A 141 -10.78 -6.51 -0.59
CA PRO A 141 -11.02 -7.38 -1.75
C PRO A 141 -10.70 -6.71 -3.08
N ILE A 142 -9.90 -7.38 -3.92
CA ILE A 142 -9.58 -6.99 -5.29
C ILE A 142 -10.28 -7.96 -6.23
N LYS A 143 -11.07 -7.46 -7.18
CA LYS A 143 -11.66 -8.25 -8.23
C LYS A 143 -10.64 -8.52 -9.32
N LEU A 144 -10.43 -9.81 -9.65
CA LEU A 144 -9.54 -10.26 -10.71
C LEU A 144 -10.36 -10.72 -11.93
N HIS A 145 -10.16 -10.07 -13.06
CA HIS A 145 -10.74 -10.44 -14.36
C HIS A 145 -9.75 -11.33 -15.10
N ILE A 146 -10.09 -12.61 -15.31
CA ILE A 146 -9.28 -13.53 -16.09
C ILE A 146 -9.87 -13.60 -17.49
N ILE A 147 -9.12 -13.16 -18.49
CA ILE A 147 -9.54 -13.07 -19.89
C ILE A 147 -8.97 -14.25 -20.65
N PRO A 148 -9.80 -15.13 -21.24
CA PRO A 148 -9.36 -16.14 -22.18
C PRO A 148 -8.79 -15.46 -23.44
N PHE A 149 -7.51 -15.63 -23.71
CA PHE A 149 -6.84 -14.90 -24.80
C PHE A 149 -6.28 -15.80 -25.90
N THR A 150 -6.42 -17.13 -25.77
CA THR A 150 -5.84 -18.13 -26.65
C THR A 150 -6.23 -17.96 -28.11
N GLU A 151 -7.52 -17.81 -28.39
CA GLU A 151 -8.00 -17.73 -29.78
C GLU A 151 -7.55 -16.44 -30.45
N LEU A 152 -7.58 -15.32 -29.72
CA LEU A 152 -7.08 -14.06 -30.25
C LEU A 152 -5.58 -14.12 -30.52
N GLN A 153 -4.80 -14.75 -29.64
CA GLN A 153 -3.37 -14.94 -29.83
C GLN A 153 -3.06 -15.83 -31.07
N LYS A 154 -3.82 -16.91 -31.28
CA LYS A 154 -3.69 -17.74 -32.47
C LYS A 154 -4.00 -16.96 -33.75
N GLN A 155 -5.04 -16.13 -33.75
CA GLN A 155 -5.37 -15.28 -34.89
C GLN A 155 -4.26 -14.26 -35.19
N ILE A 156 -3.71 -13.61 -34.18
CA ILE A 156 -2.58 -12.69 -34.32
C ILE A 156 -1.39 -13.41 -34.94
N ASN A 157 -1.05 -14.59 -34.42
CA ASN A 157 0.08 -15.38 -34.94
C ASN A 157 -0.11 -15.80 -36.43
N LYS A 158 -1.36 -16.01 -36.87
CA LYS A 158 -1.67 -16.38 -38.28
C LYS A 158 -1.68 -15.18 -39.23
N SER A 159 -2.16 -14.02 -38.75
CA SER A 159 -2.47 -12.86 -39.61
C SER A 159 -1.40 -11.78 -39.60
N VAL A 160 -0.51 -11.79 -38.62
CA VAL A 160 0.49 -10.75 -38.40
C VAL A 160 1.89 -11.29 -38.65
N HIS A 161 2.69 -10.52 -39.37
CA HIS A 161 4.09 -10.87 -39.59
C HIS A 161 4.83 -11.08 -38.25
N PRO A 162 5.68 -12.12 -38.10
CA PRO A 162 6.35 -12.45 -36.82
C PRO A 162 7.04 -11.27 -36.11
N ARG A 163 7.60 -10.35 -36.91
CA ARG A 163 8.24 -9.12 -36.42
C ARG A 163 7.32 -8.20 -35.60
N TYR A 164 6.00 -8.23 -35.88
CA TYR A 164 4.99 -7.37 -35.26
C TYR A 164 4.07 -8.11 -34.31
N THR A 165 4.21 -9.41 -34.14
CA THR A 165 3.32 -10.26 -33.34
C THR A 165 3.24 -9.75 -31.90
N MET A 166 4.37 -9.46 -31.26
CA MET A 166 4.40 -8.97 -29.87
C MET A 166 3.70 -7.62 -29.72
N THR A 167 3.98 -6.68 -30.61
CA THR A 167 3.33 -5.36 -30.59
C THR A 167 1.83 -5.47 -30.81
N SER A 168 1.40 -6.29 -31.76
CA SER A 168 -0.02 -6.53 -32.04
C SER A 168 -0.74 -7.20 -30.87
N THR A 169 -0.09 -8.17 -30.23
CA THR A 169 -0.62 -8.84 -29.04
C THR A 169 -0.83 -7.82 -27.90
N ARG A 170 0.15 -6.97 -27.63
CA ARG A 170 0.04 -5.93 -26.59
C ARG A 170 -1.07 -4.92 -26.90
N ARG A 171 -1.17 -4.46 -28.14
CA ARG A 171 -2.26 -3.57 -28.58
C ARG A 171 -3.64 -4.19 -28.39
N MET A 172 -3.79 -5.48 -28.67
CA MET A 172 -5.06 -6.17 -28.45
C MET A 172 -5.36 -6.36 -26.96
N MET A 173 -4.36 -6.65 -26.15
CA MET A 173 -4.51 -6.68 -24.69
C MET A 173 -4.97 -5.32 -24.17
N LEU A 174 -4.38 -4.21 -24.62
CA LEU A 174 -4.79 -2.86 -24.22
C LEU A 174 -6.23 -2.56 -24.65
N ARG A 175 -6.63 -2.90 -25.88
CA ARG A 175 -8.03 -2.73 -26.35
C ARG A 175 -9.04 -3.50 -25.49
N VAL A 176 -8.72 -4.75 -25.15
CA VAL A 176 -9.58 -5.55 -24.26
C VAL A 176 -9.62 -4.95 -22.87
N THR A 177 -8.48 -4.46 -22.39
CA THR A 177 -8.40 -3.78 -21.09
C THR A 177 -9.28 -2.52 -21.07
N ASP A 178 -9.28 -1.75 -22.15
CA ASP A 178 -10.07 -0.52 -22.30
C ASP A 178 -11.57 -0.82 -22.25
N ILE A 179 -12.03 -1.84 -22.95
CA ILE A 179 -13.43 -2.31 -22.91
C ILE A 179 -13.84 -2.69 -21.47
N ILE A 180 -12.98 -3.40 -20.73
CA ILE A 180 -13.27 -3.78 -19.35
C ILE A 180 -13.22 -2.55 -18.44
N LEU A 181 -12.28 -1.64 -18.66
CA LEU A 181 -12.15 -0.38 -17.92
C LEU A 181 -13.45 0.44 -17.99
N GLU A 182 -14.02 0.62 -19.18
CA GLU A 182 -15.29 1.30 -19.37
C GLU A 182 -16.43 0.61 -18.61
N ARG A 183 -16.53 -0.72 -18.74
CA ARG A 183 -17.58 -1.52 -18.08
C ARG A 183 -17.56 -1.43 -16.55
N ILE A 184 -16.38 -1.30 -15.97
CA ILE A 184 -16.23 -1.21 -14.50
C ILE A 184 -16.20 0.24 -14.00
N GLY A 185 -16.24 1.22 -14.89
CA GLY A 185 -16.16 2.64 -14.58
C GLY A 185 -14.81 3.01 -13.93
N ALA A 186 -13.71 2.45 -14.43
CA ALA A 186 -12.37 2.85 -13.99
C ALA A 186 -11.85 4.03 -14.82
N ASN A 187 -10.91 4.78 -14.26
CA ASN A 187 -10.42 6.03 -14.84
C ASN A 187 -9.11 5.88 -15.64
N ALA A 188 -8.35 4.81 -15.38
CA ALA A 188 -7.05 4.59 -16.01
C ALA A 188 -6.65 3.12 -16.00
N ILE A 189 -5.78 2.75 -16.95
CA ILE A 189 -5.06 1.48 -16.99
C ILE A 189 -3.73 1.67 -16.28
N VAL A 190 -3.33 0.70 -15.48
CA VAL A 190 -2.02 0.62 -14.84
C VAL A 190 -1.33 -0.66 -15.28
N ASN A 191 -0.08 -0.59 -15.68
CA ASN A 191 0.75 -1.74 -15.97
C ASN A 191 2.13 -1.61 -15.31
N GLY A 192 2.89 -2.71 -15.30
CA GLY A 192 4.26 -2.75 -14.78
C GLY A 192 5.33 -2.57 -15.87
N GLU A 193 4.98 -2.00 -17.01
CA GLU A 193 5.95 -1.78 -18.08
C GLU A 193 6.87 -0.61 -17.78
N ASN A 194 8.15 -0.78 -18.11
CA ASN A 194 9.17 0.24 -17.93
C ASN A 194 9.90 0.51 -19.25
N LEU A 195 10.10 1.79 -19.57
CA LEU A 195 10.86 2.21 -20.73
C LEU A 195 12.29 1.67 -20.69
N GLY A 196 12.72 1.04 -21.78
CA GLY A 196 14.08 0.56 -21.92
C GLY A 196 14.41 -0.74 -21.17
N GLN A 197 13.47 -1.36 -20.48
CA GLN A 197 13.68 -2.65 -19.81
C GLN A 197 13.94 -3.76 -20.82
N VAL A 198 13.26 -3.76 -21.96
CA VAL A 198 13.53 -4.62 -23.12
C VAL A 198 13.51 -3.79 -24.40
N ALA A 199 14.17 -4.28 -25.44
CA ALA A 199 14.31 -3.58 -26.73
C ALA A 199 12.99 -3.16 -27.38
N SER A 200 11.88 -3.87 -27.10
CA SER A 200 10.55 -3.57 -27.59
C SER A 200 9.80 -2.49 -26.80
N GLN A 201 10.33 -2.07 -25.64
CA GLN A 201 9.72 -1.06 -24.76
C GLN A 201 10.32 0.32 -25.03
N THR A 202 10.12 0.82 -26.25
CA THR A 202 10.47 2.20 -26.65
C THR A 202 9.24 3.10 -26.59
N LEU A 203 9.43 4.41 -26.49
CA LEU A 203 8.31 5.36 -26.56
C LEU A 203 7.44 5.15 -27.80
N LYS A 204 8.05 4.88 -28.96
CA LYS A 204 7.31 4.62 -30.21
C LYS A 204 6.49 3.33 -30.19
N SER A 205 6.90 2.32 -29.45
CA SER A 205 6.18 1.04 -29.36
C SER A 205 5.10 1.03 -28.27
N MET A 206 5.14 2.01 -27.36
CA MET A 206 4.18 2.17 -26.27
C MET A 206 3.10 3.21 -26.59
N TYR A 207 3.32 4.02 -27.61
CA TYR A 207 2.35 4.97 -28.17
C TYR A 207 1.45 4.25 -29.21
#